data_3737de6a58cb1c392e2b2cf18bf30857
#
_entry.id   3737de6a58cb1c392e2b2cf18bf30857
#
_cell.length_a   1.000
_cell.length_b   1.000
_cell.length_c   1.000
_cell.angle_alpha   90.00
_cell.angle_beta   90.00
_cell.angle_gamma   90.00
#
_symmetry.space_group_name_H-M   'P 1'
#
loop_
_entity.id
_entity.type
_entity.pdbx_description
1 polymer ?
#
loop_
_entity_poly.entity_id
_entity_poly.type
_entity_poly.pdbx_seq_one_letter_code
_entity_poly.pdbx_strand_id
1 'polypeptide(L)'
;MIPTEAKLKAVHDWATQEDVKGVRSFLGFTNYYRRFVQNFAAIVDPLTSLTRKDVEWQWGPYQWRAFQQLKEALCAAPVLLFPDPKLPCTVVTNASGTAASGVLMQDQGNGLEPLAFLSRRLKPTEQRYSVYERELATVAYCL
;
A
#
# COMPACT_ATOMS: atom_id res chain seq x y z
N MET A 1 -7.04 -6.71 14.62
CA MET A 1 -6.95 -7.31 13.26
C MET A 1 -5.52 -7.17 12.78
N ILE A 2 -4.81 -8.30 12.69
CA ILE A 2 -3.41 -8.37 12.24
C ILE A 2 -3.24 -9.56 11.30
N PRO A 3 -2.21 -9.57 10.43
CA PRO A 3 -1.84 -10.77 9.68
C PRO A 3 -1.44 -11.91 10.65
N THR A 4 -1.69 -13.14 10.26
CA THR A 4 -1.30 -14.30 11.09
C THR A 4 0.22 -14.50 11.07
N GLU A 5 0.76 -15.12 12.12
CA GLU A 5 2.20 -15.42 12.18
C GLU A 5 2.68 -16.27 11.01
N ALA A 6 1.89 -17.25 10.58
CA ALA A 6 2.23 -18.08 9.43
C ALA A 6 2.37 -17.26 8.14
N LYS A 7 1.49 -16.26 7.95
CA LYS A 7 1.55 -15.36 6.78
C LYS A 7 2.75 -14.41 6.87
N LEU A 8 3.04 -13.88 8.04
CA LEU A 8 4.21 -13.02 8.26
C LEU A 8 5.50 -13.77 8.00
N LYS A 9 5.60 -15.02 8.46
CA LYS A 9 6.75 -15.87 8.19
C LYS A 9 6.90 -16.15 6.69
N ALA A 10 5.81 -16.44 6.00
CA ALA A 10 5.83 -16.67 4.56
C ALA A 10 6.36 -15.45 3.80
N VAL A 11 5.97 -14.24 4.21
CA VAL A 11 6.49 -12.99 3.62
C VAL A 11 7.95 -12.80 3.94
N HIS A 12 8.34 -12.97 5.21
CA HIS A 12 9.73 -12.79 5.65
C HIS A 12 10.69 -13.72 4.90
N ASP A 13 10.29 -14.97 4.67
CA ASP A 13 11.13 -15.98 4.04
C ASP A 13 11.00 -16.00 2.52
N TRP A 14 10.20 -15.11 1.93
CA TRP A 14 9.99 -15.07 0.49
C TRP A 14 11.27 -14.75 -0.25
N ALA A 15 11.66 -15.62 -1.19
CA ALA A 15 12.90 -15.46 -1.94
C ALA A 15 12.83 -14.30 -2.95
N THR A 16 13.98 -13.72 -3.26
CA THR A 16 14.10 -12.71 -4.32
C THR A 16 13.58 -13.26 -5.65
N GLN A 17 12.84 -12.46 -6.38
CA GLN A 17 12.21 -12.89 -7.63
C GLN A 17 13.17 -12.87 -8.81
N GLU A 18 13.02 -13.83 -9.70
CA GLU A 18 13.87 -14.01 -10.86
C GLU A 18 13.14 -13.68 -12.18
N ASP A 19 11.82 -13.55 -12.15
CA ASP A 19 11.01 -13.27 -13.33
C ASP A 19 9.71 -12.53 -13.00
N VAL A 20 9.00 -12.10 -14.04
CA VAL A 20 7.73 -11.38 -13.92
C VAL A 20 6.66 -12.22 -13.22
N LYS A 21 6.64 -13.51 -13.47
CA LYS A 21 5.68 -14.43 -12.84
C LYS A 21 5.85 -14.45 -11.33
N GLY A 22 7.09 -14.50 -10.85
CA GLY A 22 7.41 -14.45 -9.43
C GLY A 22 7.00 -13.14 -8.80
N VAL A 23 7.24 -12.01 -9.48
CA VAL A 23 6.81 -10.69 -9.01
C VAL A 23 5.27 -10.63 -8.90
N ARG A 24 4.56 -11.11 -9.89
CA ARG A 24 3.08 -11.16 -9.86
C ARG A 24 2.57 -11.98 -8.68
N SER A 25 3.18 -13.12 -8.41
CA SER A 25 2.81 -13.96 -7.26
C SER A 25 3.03 -13.22 -5.93
N PHE A 26 4.16 -12.56 -5.78
CA PHE A 26 4.48 -11.78 -4.59
C PHE A 26 3.52 -10.61 -4.41
N LEU A 27 3.26 -9.85 -5.48
CA LEU A 27 2.32 -8.72 -5.44
C LEU A 27 0.90 -9.17 -5.16
N GLY A 28 0.46 -10.28 -5.72
CA GLY A 28 -0.87 -10.85 -5.44
C GLY A 28 -1.03 -11.23 -3.98
N PHE A 29 -0.01 -11.86 -3.41
CA PHE A 29 0.00 -12.20 -1.99
C PHE A 29 -0.03 -10.93 -1.10
N THR A 30 0.87 -9.99 -1.36
CA THR A 30 0.99 -8.78 -0.54
C THR A 30 -0.19 -7.83 -0.72
N ASN A 31 -0.80 -7.79 -1.92
CA ASN A 31 -1.97 -6.97 -2.19
C ASN A 31 -3.17 -7.33 -1.29
N TYR A 32 -3.30 -8.59 -0.92
CA TYR A 32 -4.33 -9.02 0.02
C TYR A 32 -4.21 -8.31 1.38
N TYR A 33 -2.97 -7.95 1.78
CA TYR A 33 -2.67 -7.29 3.05
C TYR A 33 -2.38 -5.80 2.91
N ARG A 34 -2.70 -5.18 1.78
CA ARG A 34 -2.36 -3.78 1.50
C ARG A 34 -2.94 -2.80 2.52
N ARG A 35 -4.08 -3.12 3.12
CA ARG A 35 -4.71 -2.26 4.15
C ARG A 35 -3.89 -2.12 5.42
N PHE A 36 -2.91 -3.00 5.64
CA PHE A 36 -2.00 -2.95 6.79
C PHE A 36 -0.74 -2.13 6.50
N VAL A 37 -0.55 -1.69 5.27
CA VAL A 37 0.68 -1.03 4.83
C VAL A 37 0.41 0.40 4.42
N GLN A 38 1.01 1.34 5.14
CA GLN A 38 0.95 2.76 4.78
C GLN A 38 1.74 2.98 3.48
N ASN A 39 1.16 3.74 2.55
CA ASN A 39 1.77 4.06 1.25
C ASN A 39 2.09 2.83 0.38
N PHE A 40 1.27 1.79 0.46
CA PHE A 40 1.49 0.56 -0.30
C PHE A 40 1.74 0.81 -1.79
N ALA A 41 0.90 1.63 -2.44
CA ALA A 41 1.01 1.89 -3.88
C ALA A 41 2.37 2.51 -4.26
N ALA A 42 2.90 3.41 -3.44
CA ALA A 42 4.21 4.01 -3.66
C ALA A 42 5.34 3.01 -3.44
N ILE A 43 5.23 2.18 -2.40
CA ILE A 43 6.26 1.18 -2.07
C ILE A 43 6.39 0.14 -3.18
N VAL A 44 5.27 -0.36 -3.72
CA VAL A 44 5.29 -1.42 -4.73
C VAL A 44 5.53 -0.93 -6.14
N ASP A 45 5.57 0.38 -6.39
CA ASP A 45 5.65 0.92 -7.74
C ASP A 45 6.81 0.36 -8.57
N PRO A 46 8.06 0.24 -8.06
CA PRO A 46 9.14 -0.37 -8.83
C PRO A 46 8.87 -1.82 -9.23
N LEU A 47 8.15 -2.57 -8.39
CA LEU A 47 7.78 -3.96 -8.66
C LEU A 47 6.61 -4.04 -9.65
N THR A 48 5.59 -3.22 -9.45
CA THR A 48 4.43 -3.15 -10.33
C THR A 48 4.84 -2.77 -11.75
N SER A 49 5.80 -1.87 -11.89
CA SER A 49 6.33 -1.47 -13.20
C SER A 49 6.93 -2.63 -13.98
N LEU A 50 7.51 -3.64 -13.31
CA LEU A 50 8.05 -4.83 -13.98
C LEU A 50 6.97 -5.74 -14.56
N THR A 51 5.72 -5.62 -14.11
CA THR A 51 4.60 -6.45 -14.60
C THR A 51 3.95 -5.88 -15.85
N ARG A 52 4.36 -4.70 -16.29
CA ARG A 52 3.81 -4.05 -17.47
C ARG A 52 4.24 -4.77 -18.74
N LYS A 53 3.38 -4.72 -19.76
CA LYS A 53 3.49 -5.51 -20.97
C LYS A 53 4.77 -5.23 -21.78
N ASP A 54 5.23 -4.00 -21.81
CA ASP A 54 6.34 -3.56 -22.66
C ASP A 54 7.62 -3.22 -21.86
N VAL A 55 7.72 -3.72 -20.63
CA VAL A 55 8.87 -3.47 -19.76
C VAL A 55 9.78 -4.70 -19.74
N GLU A 56 11.07 -4.50 -20.03
CA GLU A 56 12.07 -5.55 -19.91
C GLU A 56 12.33 -5.89 -18.44
N TRP A 57 12.62 -7.17 -18.19
CA TRP A 57 12.99 -7.62 -16.86
C TRP A 57 14.29 -6.98 -16.40
N GLN A 58 14.23 -6.26 -15.31
CA GLN A 58 15.41 -5.66 -14.69
C GLN A 58 15.22 -5.63 -13.18
N TRP A 59 16.02 -6.41 -12.47
CA TRP A 59 16.00 -6.43 -11.00
C TRP A 59 17.21 -5.65 -10.49
N GLY A 60 17.00 -4.36 -10.23
CA GLY A 60 18.02 -3.44 -9.77
C GLY A 60 17.82 -3.01 -8.31
N PRO A 61 18.57 -1.99 -7.87
CA PRO A 61 18.50 -1.49 -6.48
C PRO A 61 17.11 -1.00 -6.08
N TYR A 62 16.35 -0.39 -6.99
CA TYR A 62 15.00 0.10 -6.70
C TYR A 62 14.04 -1.05 -6.43
N GLN A 63 14.11 -2.12 -7.23
CA GLN A 63 13.28 -3.30 -7.07
C GLN A 63 13.62 -4.04 -5.78
N TRP A 64 14.91 -4.20 -5.51
CA TRP A 64 15.39 -4.81 -4.27
C TRP A 64 14.89 -4.05 -3.05
N ARG A 65 15.03 -2.72 -3.06
CA ARG A 65 14.59 -1.86 -1.97
C ARG A 65 13.08 -1.97 -1.75
N ALA A 66 12.29 -1.91 -2.82
CA ALA A 66 10.83 -2.05 -2.74
C ALA A 66 10.43 -3.41 -2.16
N PHE A 67 11.08 -4.47 -2.59
CA PHE A 67 10.85 -5.83 -2.10
C PHE A 67 11.12 -5.93 -0.60
N GLN A 68 12.28 -5.46 -0.14
CA GLN A 68 12.65 -5.48 1.27
C GLN A 68 11.77 -4.58 2.12
N GLN A 69 11.47 -3.39 1.64
CA GLN A 69 10.62 -2.43 2.35
C GLN A 69 9.21 -2.98 2.55
N LEU A 70 8.66 -3.64 1.55
CA LEU A 70 7.33 -4.26 1.64
C LEU A 70 7.34 -5.42 2.64
N LYS A 71 8.36 -6.26 2.63
CA LYS A 71 8.51 -7.36 3.60
C LYS A 71 8.58 -6.81 5.04
N GLU A 72 9.39 -5.79 5.27
CA GLU A 72 9.52 -5.14 6.58
C GLU A 72 8.19 -4.50 7.02
N ALA A 73 7.52 -3.80 6.12
CA ALA A 73 6.24 -3.15 6.43
C ALA A 73 5.18 -4.15 6.85
N LEU A 74 5.10 -5.30 6.19
CA LEU A 74 4.15 -6.36 6.56
C LEU A 74 4.51 -7.03 7.88
N CYS A 75 5.79 -7.26 8.14
CA CYS A 75 6.23 -7.85 9.41
C CYS A 75 6.04 -6.91 10.60
N ALA A 76 6.06 -5.61 10.38
CA ALA A 76 5.84 -4.58 11.40
C ALA A 76 4.42 -4.00 11.34
N ALA A 77 3.49 -4.68 10.69
CA ALA A 77 2.14 -4.17 10.47
C ALA A 77 1.43 -3.83 11.78
N PRO A 78 0.76 -2.66 11.85
CA PRO A 78 0.02 -2.27 13.03
C PRO A 78 -1.24 -3.12 13.22
N VAL A 79 -1.73 -3.17 14.45
CA VAL A 79 -3.05 -3.74 14.72
C VAL A 79 -4.10 -2.76 14.20
N LEU A 80 -5.01 -3.25 13.35
CA LEU A 80 -6.12 -2.46 12.85
C LEU A 80 -7.40 -2.78 13.65
N LEU A 81 -8.21 -1.76 13.91
CA LEU A 81 -9.50 -1.94 14.55
C LEU A 81 -10.52 -2.53 13.56
N PHE A 82 -11.48 -3.28 14.09
CA PHE A 82 -12.71 -3.57 13.34
C PHE A 82 -13.61 -2.33 13.35
N PRO A 83 -14.15 -1.91 12.20
CA PRO A 83 -15.02 -0.74 12.16
C PRO A 83 -16.31 -0.95 12.94
N ASP A 84 -16.75 0.10 13.66
CA ASP A 84 -18.07 0.16 14.28
C ASP A 84 -18.98 0.98 13.37
N PRO A 85 -20.01 0.38 12.75
CA PRO A 85 -20.87 1.09 11.82
C PRO A 85 -21.71 2.21 12.46
N LYS A 86 -21.78 2.26 13.77
CA LYS A 86 -22.52 3.27 14.52
C LYS A 86 -21.73 4.55 14.78
N LEU A 87 -20.41 4.51 14.58
CA LEU A 87 -19.52 5.62 14.88
C LEU A 87 -19.04 6.30 13.59
N PRO A 88 -18.79 7.61 13.63
CA PRO A 88 -18.22 8.29 12.46
C PRO A 88 -16.78 7.88 12.22
N CYS A 89 -16.36 7.92 10.96
CA CYS A 89 -14.99 7.69 10.54
C CYS A 89 -14.31 9.00 10.16
N THR A 90 -13.01 9.08 10.40
CA THR A 90 -12.17 10.19 9.95
C THR A 90 -11.20 9.67 8.89
N VAL A 91 -11.10 10.38 7.79
CA VAL A 91 -10.15 10.07 6.72
C VAL A 91 -9.07 11.14 6.70
N VAL A 92 -7.83 10.72 6.87
CA VAL A 92 -6.66 11.59 6.72
C VAL A 92 -6.01 11.25 5.39
N THR A 93 -5.90 12.24 4.51
CA THR A 93 -5.40 12.01 3.15
C THR A 93 -4.09 12.74 2.90
N ASN A 94 -3.28 12.20 2.00
CA ASN A 94 -2.07 12.80 1.51
C ASN A 94 -1.85 12.38 0.05
N ALA A 95 -1.26 13.27 -0.75
CA ALA A 95 -0.92 12.97 -2.13
C ALA A 95 0.53 13.36 -2.40
N SER A 96 1.29 12.41 -2.95
CA SER A 96 2.61 12.68 -3.51
C SER A 96 2.50 12.96 -5.00
N GLY A 97 3.64 13.15 -5.69
CA GLY A 97 3.67 13.32 -7.14
C GLY A 97 3.17 12.10 -7.92
N THR A 98 3.24 10.90 -7.34
CA THR A 98 2.97 9.63 -8.01
C THR A 98 1.88 8.79 -7.37
N ALA A 99 1.53 9.04 -6.11
CA ALA A 99 0.57 8.21 -5.39
C ALA A 99 -0.35 9.04 -4.50
N ALA A 100 -1.58 8.57 -4.36
CA ALA A 100 -2.54 9.05 -3.38
C ALA A 100 -2.60 8.08 -2.22
N SER A 101 -2.65 8.57 -0.99
CA SER A 101 -2.75 7.74 0.20
C SER A 101 -3.74 8.33 1.20
N GLY A 102 -4.26 7.47 2.05
CA GLY A 102 -5.15 7.87 3.13
C GLY A 102 -5.15 6.86 4.25
N VAL A 103 -5.59 7.31 5.41
CA VAL A 103 -5.81 6.46 6.57
C VAL A 103 -7.26 6.63 6.99
N LEU A 104 -8.00 5.54 7.03
CA LEU A 104 -9.34 5.51 7.59
C LEU A 104 -9.21 5.24 9.08
N MET A 105 -9.73 6.14 9.90
CA MET A 105 -9.60 6.08 11.36
C MET A 105 -10.95 6.19 12.04
N GLN A 106 -11.01 5.71 13.26
CA GLN A 106 -12.22 5.79 14.09
C GLN A 106 -11.84 5.90 15.56
N ASP A 107 -12.58 6.73 16.28
CA ASP A 107 -12.48 6.82 17.73
C ASP A 107 -13.55 5.92 18.37
N GLN A 108 -13.10 4.83 18.96
CA GLN A 108 -13.96 3.87 19.67
C GLN A 108 -13.81 3.99 21.20
N GLY A 109 -13.33 5.14 21.68
CA GLY A 109 -13.17 5.44 23.09
C GLY A 109 -11.72 5.70 23.53
N ASN A 110 -10.73 5.42 22.69
CA ASN A 110 -9.30 5.57 23.00
C ASN A 110 -8.59 6.55 22.05
N GLY A 111 -9.33 7.49 21.46
CA GLY A 111 -8.80 8.38 20.43
C GLY A 111 -8.87 7.76 19.05
N LEU A 112 -8.43 8.51 18.04
CA LEU A 112 -8.42 8.04 16.67
C LEU A 112 -7.40 6.92 16.47
N GLU A 113 -7.86 5.78 15.98
CA GLU A 113 -7.03 4.63 15.66
C GLU A 113 -7.31 4.14 14.25
N PRO A 114 -6.31 3.56 13.56
CA PRO A 114 -6.49 3.17 12.16
C PRO A 114 -7.39 1.94 11.99
N LEU A 115 -8.28 2.02 11.00
CA LEU A 115 -9.07 0.89 10.52
C LEU A 115 -8.43 0.28 9.27
N ALA A 116 -7.90 1.11 8.40
CA ALA A 116 -7.26 0.67 7.16
C ALA A 116 -6.37 1.77 6.58
N PHE A 117 -5.28 1.37 5.95
CA PHE A 117 -4.48 2.23 5.09
C PHE A 117 -4.94 2.06 3.65
N LEU A 118 -5.08 3.18 2.94
CA LEU A 118 -5.56 3.23 1.56
C LEU A 118 -4.49 3.89 0.71
N SER A 119 -4.24 3.36 -0.47
CA SER A 119 -3.33 3.98 -1.42
C SER A 119 -3.62 3.53 -2.84
N ARG A 120 -3.34 4.40 -3.80
CA ARG A 120 -3.34 4.04 -5.21
C ARG A 120 -2.31 4.88 -5.96
N ARG A 121 -1.83 4.35 -7.07
CA ARG A 121 -0.97 5.11 -7.96
C ARG A 121 -1.81 6.13 -8.71
N LEU A 122 -1.31 7.37 -8.80
CA LEU A 122 -1.95 8.41 -9.60
C LEU A 122 -1.76 8.12 -11.09
N LYS A 123 -2.82 8.35 -11.87
CA LYS A 123 -2.75 8.29 -13.33
C LYS A 123 -1.86 9.43 -13.85
N PRO A 124 -1.24 9.31 -15.05
CA PRO A 124 -0.42 10.39 -15.60
C PRO A 124 -1.12 11.75 -15.65
N THR A 125 -2.42 11.77 -15.93
CA THR A 125 -3.23 12.99 -15.91
C THR A 125 -3.34 13.59 -14.52
N GLU A 126 -3.47 12.76 -13.49
CA GLU A 126 -3.57 13.18 -12.10
C GLU A 126 -2.21 13.68 -11.55
N GLN A 127 -1.11 13.14 -12.04
CA GLN A 127 0.23 13.58 -11.65
C GLN A 127 0.53 15.02 -12.12
N ARG A 128 -0.18 15.49 -13.14
CA ARG A 128 -0.07 16.86 -13.64
C ARG A 128 -0.89 17.86 -12.82
N TYR A 129 -1.74 17.38 -11.92
CA TYR A 129 -2.52 18.25 -11.06
C TYR A 129 -1.62 19.02 -10.09
N SER A 130 -2.06 20.20 -9.67
CA SER A 130 -1.44 20.91 -8.55
C SER A 130 -1.55 20.05 -7.27
N VAL A 131 -0.76 20.41 -6.26
CA VAL A 131 -0.84 19.73 -4.95
C VAL A 131 -2.28 19.73 -4.42
N TYR A 132 -2.96 20.85 -4.53
CA TYR A 132 -4.36 21.00 -4.11
C TYR A 132 -5.28 20.04 -4.86
N GLU A 133 -5.17 19.96 -6.18
CA GLU A 133 -5.99 19.08 -7.01
C GLU A 133 -5.71 17.60 -6.72
N ARG A 134 -4.45 17.23 -6.48
CA ARG A 134 -4.09 15.86 -6.09
C ARG A 134 -4.70 15.48 -4.75
N GLU A 135 -4.73 16.39 -3.79
CA GLU A 135 -5.35 16.16 -2.49
C GLU A 135 -6.86 15.95 -2.63
N LEU A 136 -7.53 16.75 -3.46
CA LEU A 136 -8.96 16.57 -3.74
C LEU A 136 -9.23 15.22 -4.41
N ALA A 137 -8.41 14.81 -5.36
CA ALA A 137 -8.53 13.50 -6.01
C ALA A 137 -8.34 12.36 -5.00
N THR A 138 -7.43 12.53 -4.04
CA THR A 138 -7.19 11.58 -2.96
C THR A 138 -8.41 11.46 -2.05
N VAL A 139 -9.03 12.57 -1.66
CA VAL A 139 -10.25 12.57 -0.86
C VAL A 139 -11.36 11.82 -1.60
N ALA A 140 -11.56 12.11 -2.89
CA ALA A 140 -12.56 11.43 -3.70
C ALA A 140 -12.33 9.92 -3.77
N TYR A 141 -11.08 9.49 -3.87
CA TYR A 141 -10.72 8.07 -3.87
C TYR A 141 -11.03 7.40 -2.52
N CYS A 142 -10.76 8.08 -1.41
CA CYS A 142 -10.95 7.53 -0.07
C CYS A 142 -12.42 7.49 0.38
N LEU A 143 -13.28 8.25 -0.29
CA LEU A 143 -14.73 8.23 -0.03
C LEU A 143 -15.41 7.07 -0.75
#